data_d39e7211bc4e7cdea1af190a84ef5823
#
_entry.id   d39e7211bc4e7cdea1af190a84ef5823
#
_cell.length_a   1.000
_cell.length_b   1.000
_cell.length_c   1.000
_cell.angle_alpha   90.00
_cell.angle_beta   90.00
_cell.angle_gamma   90.00
#
_symmetry.space_group_name_H-M   'P 1'
#
loop_
_entity.id
_entity.type
_entity.pdbx_description
1 polymer ?
#
loop_
_entity_poly.entity_id
_entity_poly.type
_entity_poly.pdbx_seq_one_letter_code
_entity_poly.pdbx_strand_id
1 'polypeptide(L)'
;MNSPLFSFGIYMIFVFLLAWFAGRKSAKSESFVSEYFLGGRALGLWAFALTFATTNASGGSFMGVPGLIYTHGWVLALWIAGYMTVPFIAIGVLGKRINYVARKSGAITLPEVLGKQLKSDAVTLTATSIIVLFMFFYLLAQFQAGGEILIALLGEETPVSYTHLTLPTKRIV
;
A
#
# COMPACT_ATOMS: atom_id res chain seq x y z
N MET A 1 -4.71 32.27 -5.09
CA MET A 1 -5.05 30.96 -4.51
C MET A 1 -4.59 29.91 -5.49
N ASN A 2 -3.63 29.08 -5.11
CA ASN A 2 -3.07 28.09 -6.02
C ASN A 2 -4.12 27.00 -6.30
N SER A 3 -4.61 26.95 -7.53
CA SER A 3 -5.64 25.99 -7.99
C SER A 3 -5.35 24.52 -7.57
N PRO A 4 -4.09 24.05 -7.58
CA PRO A 4 -3.76 22.69 -7.15
C PRO A 4 -4.01 22.43 -5.65
N LEU A 5 -3.68 23.38 -4.77
CA LEU A 5 -3.92 23.25 -3.33
C LEU A 5 -5.41 23.22 -2.99
N PHE A 6 -6.21 24.02 -3.68
CA PHE A 6 -7.65 24.03 -3.51
C PHE A 6 -8.27 22.69 -3.92
N SER A 7 -7.87 22.15 -5.08
CA SER A 7 -8.31 20.83 -5.56
C SER A 7 -7.90 19.70 -4.62
N PHE A 8 -6.67 19.76 -4.09
CA PHE A 8 -6.19 18.81 -3.09
C PHE A 8 -7.00 18.88 -1.79
N GLY A 9 -7.31 20.09 -1.30
CA GLY A 9 -8.14 20.29 -0.12
C GLY A 9 -9.54 19.69 -0.27
N ILE A 10 -10.21 19.93 -1.40
CA ILE A 10 -11.52 19.33 -1.70
C ILE A 10 -11.44 17.81 -1.73
N TYR A 11 -10.43 17.27 -2.38
CA TYR A 11 -10.23 15.81 -2.44
C TYR A 11 -10.03 15.21 -1.04
N MET A 12 -9.21 15.84 -0.19
CA MET A 12 -9.00 15.38 1.18
C MET A 12 -10.28 15.39 2.01
N ILE A 13 -11.07 16.47 1.93
CA ILE A 13 -12.37 16.56 2.62
C ILE A 13 -13.30 15.43 2.16
N PHE A 14 -13.36 15.17 0.85
CA PHE A 14 -14.18 14.11 0.28
C PHE A 14 -13.75 12.72 0.80
N VAL A 15 -12.45 12.45 0.83
CA VAL A 15 -11.91 11.18 1.35
C VAL A 15 -12.21 11.00 2.84
N PHE A 16 -12.04 12.06 3.65
CA PHE A 16 -12.38 12.00 5.08
C PHE A 16 -13.86 11.78 5.33
N LEU A 17 -14.73 12.41 4.55
CA LEU A 17 -16.18 12.18 4.64
C LEU A 17 -16.54 10.74 4.30
N LEU A 18 -15.97 10.18 3.22
CA LEU A 18 -16.18 8.78 2.87
C LEU A 18 -15.69 7.83 3.98
N ALA A 19 -14.49 8.07 4.52
CA ALA A 19 -13.93 7.27 5.61
C ALA A 19 -14.82 7.33 6.87
N TRP A 20 -15.34 8.50 7.22
CA TRP A 20 -16.24 8.69 8.35
C TRP A 20 -17.57 7.95 8.17
N PHE A 21 -18.19 8.03 6.98
CA PHE A 21 -19.41 7.28 6.67
C PHE A 21 -19.18 5.76 6.70
N ALA A 22 -18.07 5.29 6.12
CA ALA A 22 -17.70 3.88 6.11
C ALA A 22 -17.43 3.35 7.54
N GLY A 23 -16.70 4.11 8.35
CA GLY A 23 -16.37 3.76 9.73
C GLY A 23 -17.60 3.61 10.63
N ARG A 24 -18.62 4.44 10.44
CA ARG A 24 -19.88 4.33 11.19
C ARG A 24 -20.63 3.02 10.96
N LYS A 25 -20.52 2.46 9.75
CA LYS A 25 -21.17 1.20 9.40
C LYS A 25 -20.41 0.00 9.97
N SER A 26 -19.09 0.07 9.99
CA SER A 26 -18.22 -1.01 10.49
C SER A 26 -18.22 -1.12 12.03
N ALA A 27 -18.41 -0.03 12.74
CA ALA A 27 -18.42 -0.01 14.21
C ALA A 27 -19.55 -0.83 14.89
N LYS A 28 -20.53 -1.30 14.11
CA LYS A 28 -21.67 -2.10 14.61
C LYS A 28 -21.49 -3.61 14.45
N SER A 29 -20.34 -4.07 13.95
CA SER A 29 -20.09 -5.48 13.67
C SER A 29 -19.56 -6.23 14.90
N GLU A 30 -20.05 -7.43 15.17
CA GLU A 30 -19.63 -8.30 16.26
C GLU A 30 -18.19 -8.81 16.11
N SER A 31 -17.62 -8.79 14.89
CA SER A 31 -16.25 -9.22 14.61
C SER A 31 -15.43 -8.10 13.94
N PHE A 32 -15.13 -7.04 14.70
CA PHE A 32 -14.37 -5.88 14.21
C PHE A 32 -13.09 -6.25 13.44
N VAL A 33 -12.31 -7.20 13.96
CA VAL A 33 -11.03 -7.61 13.34
C VAL A 33 -11.25 -8.22 11.96
N SER A 34 -12.20 -9.15 11.81
CA SER A 34 -12.50 -9.77 10.53
C SER A 34 -13.08 -8.78 9.53
N GLU A 35 -13.92 -7.86 9.99
CA GLU A 35 -14.53 -6.85 9.13
C GLU A 35 -13.53 -5.78 8.70
N TYR A 36 -12.69 -5.33 9.61
CA TYR A 36 -11.66 -4.33 9.32
C TYR A 36 -10.59 -4.84 8.35
N PHE A 37 -10.04 -6.04 8.59
CA PHE A 37 -8.94 -6.57 7.77
C PHE A 37 -9.39 -7.33 6.52
N LEU A 38 -10.57 -7.94 6.54
CA LEU A 38 -11.04 -8.81 5.46
C LEU A 38 -12.32 -8.32 4.78
N GLY A 39 -12.86 -7.16 5.19
CA GLY A 39 -14.14 -6.67 4.70
C GLY A 39 -15.28 -7.66 4.90
N GLY A 40 -15.27 -8.40 6.04
CA GLY A 40 -16.22 -9.49 6.29
C GLY A 40 -16.12 -10.66 5.30
N ARG A 41 -15.09 -10.70 4.46
CA ARG A 41 -14.91 -11.65 3.34
C ARG A 41 -16.07 -11.60 2.31
N ALA A 42 -16.76 -10.46 2.23
CA ALA A 42 -17.93 -10.23 1.38
C ALA A 42 -17.70 -9.14 0.32
N LEU A 43 -16.42 -8.81 0.04
CA LEU A 43 -16.07 -7.82 -0.98
C LEU A 43 -16.55 -8.28 -2.37
N GLY A 44 -17.33 -7.43 -3.02
CA GLY A 44 -17.73 -7.65 -4.41
C GLY A 44 -16.54 -7.50 -5.37
N LEU A 45 -16.71 -8.01 -6.59
CA LEU A 45 -15.67 -8.01 -7.62
C LEU A 45 -15.05 -6.63 -7.85
N TRP A 46 -15.88 -5.61 -8.00
CA TRP A 46 -15.42 -4.24 -8.25
C TRP A 46 -14.71 -3.62 -7.06
N ALA A 47 -15.24 -3.82 -5.85
CA ALA A 47 -14.59 -3.34 -4.64
C ALA A 47 -13.22 -4.00 -4.45
N PHE A 48 -13.11 -5.30 -4.69
CA PHE A 48 -11.83 -6.02 -4.66
C PHE A 48 -10.86 -5.50 -5.73
N ALA A 49 -11.30 -5.36 -6.98
CA ALA A 49 -10.45 -4.90 -8.08
C ALA A 49 -9.92 -3.48 -7.84
N LEU A 50 -10.78 -2.56 -7.39
CA LEU A 50 -10.36 -1.19 -7.06
C LEU A 50 -9.41 -1.14 -5.87
N THR A 51 -9.70 -1.89 -4.80
CA THR A 51 -8.81 -1.99 -3.63
C THR A 51 -7.45 -2.56 -4.03
N PHE A 52 -7.43 -3.60 -4.85
CA PHE A 52 -6.19 -4.19 -5.34
C PHE A 52 -5.39 -3.20 -6.21
N ALA A 53 -6.05 -2.49 -7.11
CA ALA A 53 -5.41 -1.47 -7.95
C ALA A 53 -4.81 -0.33 -7.09
N THR A 54 -5.55 0.19 -6.13
CA THR A 54 -5.08 1.27 -5.24
C THR A 54 -3.98 0.82 -4.30
N THR A 55 -3.99 -0.44 -3.84
CA THR A 55 -2.93 -0.98 -2.99
C THR A 55 -1.60 -1.11 -3.75
N ASN A 56 -1.65 -1.38 -5.06
CA ASN A 56 -0.45 -1.42 -5.91
C ASN A 56 0.01 -0.03 -6.36
N ALA A 57 -0.86 0.97 -6.32
CA ALA A 57 -0.52 2.34 -6.66
C ALA A 57 0.19 3.01 -5.47
N SER A 58 1.43 3.45 -5.69
CA SER A 58 2.28 4.02 -4.63
C SER A 58 3.03 5.24 -5.15
N GLY A 59 3.68 5.98 -4.25
CA GLY A 59 4.61 7.05 -4.64
C GLY A 59 5.69 6.54 -5.59
N GLY A 60 6.19 5.32 -5.38
CA GLY A 60 7.10 4.67 -6.32
C GLY A 60 6.52 4.48 -7.71
N SER A 61 5.24 4.09 -7.81
CA SER A 61 4.57 3.89 -9.11
C SER A 61 4.36 5.20 -9.87
N PHE A 62 4.00 6.27 -9.16
CA PHE A 62 3.66 7.55 -9.81
C PHE A 62 4.86 8.47 -10.03
N MET A 63 5.89 8.40 -9.20
CA MET A 63 7.08 9.26 -9.28
C MET A 63 8.34 8.46 -9.62
N GLY A 64 8.60 7.37 -8.90
CA GLY A 64 9.83 6.59 -9.07
C GLY A 64 9.91 5.92 -10.43
N VAL A 65 8.85 5.22 -10.86
CA VAL A 65 8.83 4.51 -12.14
C VAL A 65 8.97 5.45 -13.34
N PRO A 66 8.18 6.55 -13.48
CA PRO A 66 8.40 7.51 -14.56
C PRO A 66 9.79 8.14 -14.54
N GLY A 67 10.31 8.49 -13.35
CA GLY A 67 11.66 9.04 -13.22
C GLY A 67 12.75 8.08 -13.69
N LEU A 68 12.65 6.80 -13.33
CA LEU A 68 13.57 5.77 -13.78
C LEU A 68 13.48 5.51 -15.29
N ILE A 69 12.28 5.52 -15.88
CA ILE A 69 12.10 5.36 -17.32
C ILE A 69 12.71 6.58 -18.06
N TYR A 70 12.51 7.78 -17.52
CA TYR A 70 13.09 8.99 -18.09
C TYR A 70 14.61 8.95 -18.12
N THR A 71 15.25 8.45 -17.06
CA THR A 71 16.72 8.40 -16.93
C THR A 71 17.37 7.23 -17.67
N HIS A 72 16.71 6.06 -17.72
CA HIS A 72 17.28 4.81 -18.24
C HIS A 72 16.63 4.31 -19.53
N GLY A 73 15.57 4.99 -19.99
CA GLY A 73 14.91 4.68 -21.26
C GLY A 73 13.93 3.50 -21.20
N TRP A 74 13.43 3.13 -22.39
CA TRP A 74 12.35 2.15 -22.57
C TRP A 74 12.67 0.72 -22.11
N VAL A 75 13.95 0.35 -22.02
CA VAL A 75 14.35 -0.96 -21.53
C VAL A 75 13.83 -1.19 -20.11
N LEU A 76 13.90 -0.15 -19.28
CA LEU A 76 13.38 -0.23 -17.91
C LEU A 76 11.85 -0.32 -17.87
N ALA A 77 11.15 0.33 -18.79
CA ALA A 77 9.70 0.22 -18.91
C ALA A 77 9.25 -1.22 -19.17
N LEU A 78 9.95 -1.96 -20.04
CA LEU A 78 9.67 -3.37 -20.32
C LEU A 78 9.91 -4.25 -19.08
N TRP A 79 11.00 -4.00 -18.34
CA TRP A 79 11.29 -4.70 -17.10
C TRP A 79 10.18 -4.47 -16.05
N ILE A 80 9.75 -3.22 -15.88
CA ILE A 80 8.67 -2.85 -14.96
C ILE A 80 7.33 -3.49 -15.38
N ALA A 81 7.01 -3.51 -16.67
CA ALA A 81 5.82 -4.17 -17.17
C ALA A 81 5.82 -5.68 -16.84
N GLY A 82 6.96 -6.35 -17.01
CA GLY A 82 7.14 -7.73 -16.59
C GLY A 82 6.92 -7.92 -15.08
N TYR A 83 7.54 -7.08 -14.26
CA TYR A 83 7.41 -7.12 -12.80
C TYR A 83 5.96 -6.88 -12.34
N MET A 84 5.24 -5.94 -12.94
CA MET A 84 3.85 -5.63 -12.61
C MET A 84 2.88 -6.78 -12.93
N THR A 85 3.22 -7.66 -13.85
CA THR A 85 2.39 -8.81 -14.23
C THR A 85 2.41 -9.93 -13.18
N VAL A 86 3.51 -10.08 -12.43
CA VAL A 86 3.70 -11.17 -11.44
C VAL A 86 2.61 -11.22 -10.36
N PRO A 87 2.19 -10.11 -9.71
CA PRO A 87 1.14 -10.16 -8.70
C PRO A 87 -0.20 -10.67 -9.24
N PHE A 88 -0.57 -10.32 -10.48
CA PHE A 88 -1.80 -10.79 -11.11
C PHE A 88 -1.78 -12.30 -11.34
N ILE A 89 -0.67 -12.81 -11.84
CA ILE A 89 -0.48 -14.26 -12.04
C ILE A 89 -0.52 -14.97 -10.69
N ALA A 90 0.19 -14.47 -9.69
CA ALA A 90 0.24 -15.05 -8.36
C ALA A 90 -1.15 -15.15 -7.72
N ILE A 91 -1.96 -14.08 -7.80
CA ILE A 91 -3.33 -14.08 -7.27
C ILE A 91 -4.22 -15.02 -8.09
N GLY A 92 -4.09 -15.04 -9.41
CA GLY A 92 -4.86 -15.93 -10.27
C GLY A 92 -4.62 -17.42 -9.98
N VAL A 93 -3.38 -17.79 -9.76
CA VAL A 93 -2.97 -19.18 -9.54
C VAL A 93 -3.13 -19.59 -8.08
N LEU A 94 -2.64 -18.79 -7.15
CA LEU A 94 -2.54 -19.16 -5.74
C LEU A 94 -3.72 -18.66 -4.90
N GLY A 95 -4.40 -17.61 -5.32
CA GLY A 95 -5.41 -16.92 -4.50
C GLY A 95 -6.53 -17.83 -4.02
N LYS A 96 -7.08 -18.67 -4.88
CA LYS A 96 -8.14 -19.65 -4.50
C LYS A 96 -7.64 -20.62 -3.44
N ARG A 97 -6.42 -21.14 -3.60
CA ARG A 97 -5.83 -22.12 -2.68
C ARG A 97 -5.51 -21.51 -1.33
N ILE A 98 -4.92 -20.32 -1.33
CA ILE A 98 -4.63 -19.57 -0.09
C ILE A 98 -5.92 -19.21 0.63
N ASN A 99 -6.95 -18.74 -0.06
CA ASN A 99 -8.25 -18.41 0.54
C ASN A 99 -8.91 -19.65 1.15
N TYR A 100 -8.87 -20.80 0.49
CA TYR A 100 -9.42 -22.05 1.01
C TYR A 100 -8.71 -22.44 2.33
N VAL A 101 -7.38 -22.44 2.34
CA VAL A 101 -6.58 -22.76 3.54
C VAL A 101 -6.82 -21.76 4.66
N ALA A 102 -6.85 -20.45 4.35
CA ALA A 102 -7.11 -19.40 5.32
C ALA A 102 -8.50 -19.55 5.97
N ARG A 103 -9.54 -19.86 5.18
CA ARG A 103 -10.89 -20.08 5.71
C ARG A 103 -10.96 -21.33 6.60
N LYS A 104 -10.32 -22.43 6.20
CA LYS A 104 -10.30 -23.68 6.97
C LYS A 104 -9.52 -23.54 8.29
N SER A 105 -8.45 -22.77 8.29
CA SER A 105 -7.59 -22.58 9.47
C SER A 105 -8.03 -21.40 10.35
N GLY A 106 -8.99 -20.58 9.91
CA GLY A 106 -9.36 -19.34 10.60
C GLY A 106 -8.26 -18.27 10.60
N ALA A 107 -7.25 -18.40 9.74
CA ALA A 107 -6.16 -17.44 9.64
C ALA A 107 -6.62 -16.15 8.95
N ILE A 108 -6.12 -15.01 9.44
CA ILE A 108 -6.42 -13.67 8.94
C ILE A 108 -5.26 -13.17 8.08
N THR A 109 -4.03 -13.48 8.46
CA THR A 109 -2.81 -13.00 7.82
C THR A 109 -2.07 -14.11 7.09
N LEU A 110 -1.28 -13.75 6.08
CA LEU A 110 -0.45 -14.72 5.33
C LEU A 110 0.57 -15.44 6.23
N PRO A 111 1.29 -14.78 7.15
CA PRO A 111 2.14 -15.47 8.12
C PRO A 111 1.43 -16.52 8.95
N GLU A 112 0.19 -16.25 9.41
CA GLU A 112 -0.61 -17.24 10.13
C GLU A 112 -0.99 -18.44 9.26
N VAL A 113 -1.32 -18.22 7.98
CA VAL A 113 -1.59 -19.29 7.04
C VAL A 113 -0.37 -20.20 6.92
N LEU A 114 0.83 -19.62 6.75
CA LEU A 114 2.08 -20.36 6.67
C LEU A 114 2.41 -21.11 7.96
N GLY A 115 2.30 -20.46 9.10
CA GLY A 115 2.58 -21.07 10.40
C GLY A 115 1.65 -22.25 10.70
N LYS A 116 0.34 -22.09 10.45
CA LYS A 116 -0.63 -23.16 10.65
C LYS A 116 -0.42 -24.32 9.66
N GLN A 117 -0.03 -24.03 8.41
CA GLN A 117 0.23 -25.06 7.41
C GLN A 117 1.51 -25.85 7.72
N LEU A 118 2.56 -25.17 8.21
CA LEU A 118 3.84 -25.77 8.58
C LEU A 118 3.88 -26.23 10.03
N LYS A 119 2.81 -26.01 10.81
CA LYS A 119 2.69 -26.33 12.23
C LYS A 119 3.86 -25.78 13.07
N SER A 120 4.25 -24.53 12.81
CA SER A 120 5.40 -23.90 13.45
C SER A 120 5.13 -22.42 13.74
N ASP A 121 5.12 -22.05 15.00
CA ASP A 121 4.97 -20.66 15.44
C ASP A 121 6.21 -19.83 15.09
N ALA A 122 7.39 -20.46 15.04
CA ALA A 122 8.61 -19.80 14.61
C ALA A 122 8.51 -19.26 13.16
N VAL A 123 7.83 -20.01 12.28
CA VAL A 123 7.58 -19.55 10.89
C VAL A 123 6.67 -18.33 10.89
N THR A 124 5.61 -18.32 11.68
CA THR A 124 4.72 -17.17 11.81
C THR A 124 5.48 -15.93 12.28
N LEU A 125 6.27 -16.09 13.35
CA LEU A 125 7.05 -14.99 13.93
C LEU A 125 8.08 -14.45 12.95
N THR A 126 8.86 -15.33 12.32
CA THR A 126 9.89 -14.92 11.36
C THR A 126 9.29 -14.22 10.15
N ALA A 127 8.23 -14.79 9.56
CA ALA A 127 7.54 -14.18 8.41
C ALA A 127 6.95 -12.81 8.78
N THR A 128 6.32 -12.68 9.94
CA THR A 128 5.79 -11.40 10.42
C THR A 128 6.89 -10.37 10.62
N SER A 129 8.01 -10.76 11.26
CA SER A 129 9.14 -9.85 11.50
C SER A 129 9.75 -9.33 10.19
N ILE A 130 9.92 -10.20 9.22
CA ILE A 130 10.41 -9.83 7.89
C ILE A 130 9.45 -8.86 7.20
N ILE A 131 8.14 -9.16 7.20
CA ILE A 131 7.14 -8.29 6.59
C ILE A 131 7.14 -6.91 7.26
N VAL A 132 7.15 -6.84 8.60
CA VAL A 132 7.16 -5.58 9.35
C VAL A 132 8.41 -4.76 9.01
N LEU A 133 9.58 -5.39 8.95
CA LEU A 133 10.83 -4.73 8.60
C LEU A 133 10.78 -4.12 7.19
N PHE A 134 10.36 -4.89 6.19
CA PHE A 134 10.27 -4.39 4.82
C PHE A 134 9.16 -3.35 4.64
N MET A 135 8.04 -3.49 5.34
CA MET A 135 6.98 -2.49 5.35
C MET A 135 7.44 -1.17 5.97
N PHE A 136 8.34 -1.19 6.94
CA PHE A 136 8.94 0.02 7.49
C PHE A 136 9.73 0.78 6.41
N PHE A 137 10.58 0.11 5.65
CA PHE A 137 11.31 0.75 4.54
C PHE A 137 10.37 1.23 3.42
N TYR A 138 9.34 0.45 3.11
CA TYR A 138 8.31 0.87 2.16
C TYR A 138 7.61 2.16 2.61
N LEU A 139 7.28 2.28 3.90
CA LEU A 139 6.65 3.47 4.46
C LEU A 139 7.56 4.71 4.34
N LEU A 140 8.86 4.57 4.60
CA LEU A 140 9.82 5.66 4.42
C LEU A 140 9.81 6.21 2.98
N ALA A 141 9.77 5.32 1.99
CA ALA A 141 9.68 5.72 0.59
C ALA A 141 8.36 6.49 0.27
N GLN A 142 7.24 6.14 0.93
CA GLN A 142 5.99 6.87 0.77
C GLN A 142 6.05 8.28 1.37
N PHE A 143 6.70 8.45 2.52
CA PHE A 143 6.92 9.77 3.10
C PHE A 143 7.78 10.65 2.21
N GLN A 144 8.84 10.10 1.62
CA GLN A 144 9.68 10.84 0.68
C GLN A 144 8.87 11.28 -0.54
N ALA A 145 8.12 10.37 -1.17
CA ALA A 145 7.27 10.72 -2.32
C ALA A 145 6.21 11.77 -1.96
N GLY A 146 5.60 11.68 -0.78
CA GLY A 146 4.67 12.69 -0.27
C GLY A 146 5.32 14.06 -0.11
N GLY A 147 6.56 14.11 0.39
CA GLY A 147 7.34 15.35 0.50
C GLY A 147 7.61 16.02 -0.85
N GLU A 148 8.04 15.26 -1.84
CA GLU A 148 8.28 15.77 -3.20
C GLU A 148 7.00 16.33 -3.84
N ILE A 149 5.86 15.67 -3.63
CA ILE A 149 4.56 16.16 -4.11
C ILE A 149 4.19 17.48 -3.42
N LEU A 150 4.38 17.59 -2.12
CA LEU A 150 4.09 18.82 -1.38
C LEU A 150 4.99 19.97 -1.83
N ILE A 151 6.27 19.76 -2.05
CA ILE A 151 7.19 20.76 -2.59
C ILE A 151 6.71 21.23 -3.97
N ALA A 152 6.35 20.30 -4.85
CA ALA A 152 5.84 20.62 -6.18
C ALA A 152 4.52 21.43 -6.14
N LEU A 153 3.65 21.19 -5.16
CA LEU A 153 2.38 21.88 -5.00
C LEU A 153 2.52 23.27 -4.37
N LEU A 154 3.43 23.42 -3.41
CA LEU A 154 3.64 24.67 -2.65
C LEU A 154 4.56 25.65 -3.38
N GLY A 155 5.38 25.16 -4.32
CA GLY A 155 6.28 26.00 -5.12
C GLY A 155 7.49 26.55 -4.36
N GLU A 156 7.68 26.16 -3.10
CA GLU A 156 8.81 26.56 -2.27
C GLU A 156 9.30 25.40 -1.42
N GLU A 157 10.60 25.42 -1.13
CA GLU A 157 11.21 24.55 -0.14
C GLU A 157 10.73 25.00 1.26
N THR A 158 9.56 24.53 1.67
CA THR A 158 9.09 24.80 3.03
C THR A 158 9.99 24.08 4.03
N PRO A 159 10.44 24.74 5.12
CA PRO A 159 11.30 24.13 6.15
C PRO A 159 10.73 22.82 6.71
N VAL A 160 9.42 22.66 6.70
CA VAL A 160 8.71 21.47 7.20
C VAL A 160 8.96 20.24 6.34
N SER A 161 9.05 20.41 5.01
CA SER A 161 9.35 19.29 4.09
C SER A 161 10.78 18.76 4.29
N TYR A 162 11.74 19.63 4.63
CA TYR A 162 13.12 19.25 4.85
C TYR A 162 13.37 18.60 6.23
N THR A 163 12.74 19.09 7.28
CA THR A 163 13.01 18.66 8.65
C THR A 163 12.33 17.34 9.02
N HIS A 164 11.20 17.01 8.42
CA HIS A 164 10.43 15.82 8.79
C HIS A 164 10.46 14.69 7.76
N LEU A 165 10.78 14.98 6.50
CA LEU A 165 10.71 14.00 5.41
C LEU A 165 12.07 13.69 4.76
N THR A 166 13.03 14.56 4.85
CA THR A 166 14.41 14.28 4.44
C THR A 166 15.27 13.96 5.64
N LEU A 167 15.29 12.71 6.07
CA LEU A 167 16.43 12.21 6.84
C LEU A 167 17.72 12.50 6.08
N PRO A 168 18.86 12.69 6.76
CA PRO A 168 20.10 13.27 6.20
C PRO A 168 20.82 12.38 5.16
N THR A 169 20.09 11.85 4.20
CA THR A 169 20.65 11.07 3.09
C THR A 169 21.27 11.96 2.00
N LYS A 170 21.09 13.29 2.03
CA LYS A 170 21.74 14.22 1.10
C LYS A 170 23.19 14.58 1.45
N ARG A 171 23.79 13.94 2.48
CA ARG A 171 25.20 14.21 2.88
C ARG A 171 26.18 13.08 2.56
N ILE A 172 25.82 12.16 1.68
CA ILE A 172 26.74 11.13 1.22
C ILE A 172 26.73 11.14 -0.33
N VAL A 173 27.20 12.23 -0.90
CA VAL A 173 27.87 12.30 -2.21
C VAL A 173 28.89 13.43 -2.11
#